data_37fc2fc2dc52812f5419a32b1bc22358
#
_entry.id   37fc2fc2dc52812f5419a32b1bc22358
#
_cell.length_a   1.000
_cell.length_b   1.000
_cell.length_c   1.000
_cell.angle_alpha   90.00
_cell.angle_beta   90.00
_cell.angle_gamma   90.00
#
_symmetry.space_group_name_H-M   'P 1'
#
loop_
_entity.id
_entity.type
_entity.pdbx_description
1 polymer ?
#
loop_
_entity_poly.entity_id
_entity_poly.type
_entity_poly.pdbx_seq_one_letter_code
_entity_poly.pdbx_strand_id
1 'polypeptide(L)'
;SGTIDEEGNDPSGLFWLPKKSQTANALLSTLSDFSDWLYINCGTEQLNPWREATRYEERLKWMALINKSERSFLGHLNDIYDISETAKTVRNVISRRNPYVIRNGTKAFPEDQIEKLLREGFKKVRKGCELDIIDSYNWRDIAITLLMHYGGLRHSEPFHLWIQDVIPDPDDPDMAVVRIYHPSEGKAPHDFKNPNTGKYITDRASYLKLKYGLLPRNQYSASNKRFAGWKNPRLDDEDNMYMNVYWFPKEAGYVFMYVWKKYLQQRIRYGVKDTHPFAFVSFDTRYLGEMMPARTQTEAHNKACESVGLEVSKFNGTTNHGHRHAYG
;
A
#
# COMPACT_ATOMS: atom_id res chain seq x y z
N SER A 1 3.01 21.62 21.06
CA SER A 1 4.37 22.15 20.96
C SER A 1 4.79 22.56 22.34
N GLY A 2 5.79 21.85 22.94
CA GLY A 2 6.39 22.26 24.21
C GLY A 2 6.92 23.69 24.06
N THR A 3 6.57 24.56 24.97
CA THR A 3 7.20 25.86 25.13
C THR A 3 8.47 25.62 25.94
N ILE A 4 9.60 25.81 25.29
CA ILE A 4 10.90 25.83 25.96
C ILE A 4 11.03 27.23 26.58
N ASP A 5 11.38 27.27 27.87
CA ASP A 5 11.65 28.55 28.55
C ASP A 5 12.96 29.21 28.08
N GLU A 6 13.27 30.41 28.53
CA GLU A 6 14.47 31.14 28.14
C GLU A 6 15.76 30.44 28.56
N GLU A 7 15.67 29.50 29.51
CA GLU A 7 16.80 28.70 30.01
C GLU A 7 16.94 27.35 29.28
N GLY A 8 16.06 27.05 28.30
CA GLY A 8 16.07 25.84 27.52
C GLY A 8 15.39 24.62 28.17
N ASN A 9 14.65 24.82 29.25
CA ASN A 9 13.91 23.77 29.94
C ASN A 9 12.47 23.67 29.42
N ASP A 10 11.94 22.46 29.37
CA ASP A 10 10.54 22.20 29.09
C ASP A 10 9.73 22.15 30.42
N PRO A 11 8.88 23.20 30.72
CA PRO A 11 8.11 23.21 31.96
C PRO A 11 7.13 22.03 32.11
N SER A 12 6.78 21.35 31.00
CA SER A 12 5.94 20.16 31.02
C SER A 12 6.71 18.90 31.47
N GLY A 13 8.03 18.93 31.46
CA GLY A 13 8.89 17.77 31.73
C GLY A 13 8.81 16.64 30.71
N LEU A 14 8.08 16.82 29.60
CA LEU A 14 7.82 15.78 28.60
C LEU A 14 8.83 15.78 27.45
N PHE A 15 9.61 16.86 27.31
CA PHE A 15 10.66 17.01 26.29
C PHE A 15 10.24 16.62 24.87
N TRP A 16 9.05 17.02 24.47
CA TRP A 16 8.49 16.65 23.16
C TRP A 16 9.18 17.44 22.03
N LEU A 17 9.83 16.70 21.16
CA LEU A 17 10.39 17.28 19.95
C LEU A 17 9.31 17.82 19.00
N PRO A 18 9.54 18.97 18.36
CA PRO A 18 8.64 19.55 17.38
C PRO A 18 8.33 18.54 16.25
N LYS A 19 7.05 18.42 15.88
CA LYS A 19 6.59 17.59 14.77
C LYS A 19 6.20 18.47 13.58
N LYS A 20 6.28 17.90 12.36
CA LYS A 20 5.75 18.56 11.16
C LYS A 20 4.27 18.85 11.33
N SER A 21 3.78 20.00 10.83
CA SER A 21 2.37 20.44 10.95
C SER A 21 1.38 19.34 10.51
N GLN A 22 1.68 18.62 9.44
CA GLN A 22 0.84 17.50 8.98
C GLN A 22 0.71 16.38 10.02
N THR A 23 1.82 15.98 10.66
CA THR A 23 1.81 14.95 11.72
C THR A 23 1.10 15.46 12.98
N ALA A 24 1.35 16.71 13.36
CA ALA A 24 0.68 17.34 14.50
C ALA A 24 -0.84 17.42 14.29
N ASN A 25 -1.27 17.85 13.09
CA ASN A 25 -2.69 17.92 12.75
C ASN A 25 -3.36 16.54 12.76
N ALA A 26 -2.69 15.49 12.27
CA ALA A 26 -3.23 14.13 12.32
C ALA A 26 -3.40 13.64 13.77
N LEU A 27 -2.42 13.90 14.64
CA LEU A 27 -2.51 13.55 16.06
C LEU A 27 -3.64 14.33 16.77
N LEU A 28 -3.75 15.64 16.49
CA LEU A 28 -4.82 16.48 17.06
C LEU A 28 -6.21 16.00 16.62
N SER A 29 -6.39 15.63 15.34
CA SER A 29 -7.64 15.05 14.85
C SER A 29 -7.98 13.76 15.60
N THR A 30 -7.02 12.81 15.68
CA THR A 30 -7.24 11.55 16.40
C THR A 30 -7.58 11.74 17.87
N LEU A 31 -6.91 12.68 18.55
CA LEU A 31 -7.21 13.01 19.95
C LEU A 31 -8.60 13.65 20.12
N SER A 32 -9.00 14.53 19.19
CA SER A 32 -10.33 15.13 19.19
C SER A 32 -11.43 14.09 18.99
N ASP A 33 -11.25 13.19 18.00
CA ASP A 33 -12.19 12.11 17.73
C ASP A 33 -12.32 11.14 18.92
N PHE A 34 -11.20 10.84 19.57
CA PHE A 34 -11.19 10.00 20.78
C PHE A 34 -11.86 10.70 21.96
N SER A 35 -11.62 12.00 22.15
CA SER A 35 -12.29 12.81 23.18
C SER A 35 -13.81 12.87 22.96
N ASP A 36 -14.26 12.98 21.71
CA ASP A 36 -15.67 12.95 21.35
C ASP A 36 -16.30 11.59 21.68
N TRP A 37 -15.59 10.52 21.37
CA TRP A 37 -16.02 9.17 21.72
C TRP A 37 -16.15 8.98 23.25
N LEU A 38 -15.18 9.48 24.03
CA LEU A 38 -15.22 9.44 25.50
C LEU A 38 -16.40 10.26 26.05
N TYR A 39 -16.65 11.43 25.48
CA TYR A 39 -17.80 12.24 25.87
C TYR A 39 -19.13 11.49 25.67
N ILE A 40 -19.31 10.88 24.51
CA ILE A 40 -20.54 10.16 24.17
C ILE A 40 -20.74 8.90 25.04
N ASN A 41 -19.66 8.14 25.30
CA ASN A 41 -19.76 6.84 25.96
C ASN A 41 -19.51 6.89 27.47
N CYS A 42 -18.75 7.87 27.95
CA CYS A 42 -18.30 7.94 29.35
C CYS A 42 -18.69 9.25 30.05
N GLY A 43 -19.28 10.22 29.34
CA GLY A 43 -19.68 11.51 29.90
C GLY A 43 -18.52 12.42 30.33
N THR A 44 -17.32 12.23 29.77
CA THR A 44 -16.14 13.05 30.07
C THR A 44 -16.20 14.41 29.34
N GLU A 45 -15.43 15.39 29.77
CA GLU A 45 -15.31 16.66 29.06
C GLU A 45 -14.63 16.51 27.70
N GLN A 46 -15.10 17.28 26.71
CA GLN A 46 -14.49 17.32 25.37
C GLN A 46 -13.28 18.23 25.33
N LEU A 47 -12.18 17.80 24.68
CA LEU A 47 -10.99 18.63 24.47
C LEU A 47 -11.27 19.87 23.59
N ASN A 48 -12.22 19.78 22.67
CA ASN A 48 -12.62 20.88 21.79
C ASN A 48 -14.14 20.87 21.63
N PRO A 49 -14.87 21.40 22.63
CA PRO A 49 -16.34 21.38 22.62
C PRO A 49 -16.92 22.24 21.51
N TRP A 50 -18.14 21.90 21.09
CA TRP A 50 -18.92 22.72 20.20
C TRP A 50 -19.39 23.98 20.94
N ARG A 51 -19.38 25.12 20.27
CA ARG A 51 -19.88 26.40 20.77
C ARG A 51 -20.76 27.08 19.74
N GLU A 52 -21.53 28.02 20.16
CA GLU A 52 -22.28 28.88 19.27
C GLU A 52 -21.34 29.67 18.36
N ALA A 53 -21.71 29.76 17.10
CA ALA A 53 -20.98 30.49 16.09
C ALA A 53 -21.28 32.01 16.24
N THR A 54 -20.28 32.85 16.06
CA THR A 54 -20.50 34.25 15.80
C THR A 54 -21.19 34.46 14.44
N ARG A 55 -21.88 35.54 14.22
CA ARG A 55 -22.56 35.84 12.93
C ARG A 55 -21.63 35.71 11.73
N TYR A 56 -20.35 36.05 11.90
CA TYR A 56 -19.35 35.92 10.84
C TYR A 56 -18.99 34.46 10.57
N GLU A 57 -18.75 33.70 11.62
CA GLU A 57 -18.43 32.24 11.51
C GLU A 57 -19.61 31.46 10.96
N GLU A 58 -20.83 31.75 11.39
CA GLU A 58 -22.06 31.16 10.88
C GLU A 58 -22.19 31.39 9.37
N ARG A 59 -22.01 32.64 8.92
CA ARG A 59 -22.04 32.96 7.49
C ARG A 59 -20.97 32.21 6.68
N LEU A 60 -19.73 32.15 7.16
CA LEU A 60 -18.66 31.45 6.51
C LEU A 60 -18.94 29.95 6.42
N LYS A 61 -19.40 29.36 7.53
CA LYS A 61 -19.71 27.93 7.59
C LYS A 61 -20.89 27.59 6.68
N TRP A 62 -21.92 28.41 6.70
CA TRP A 62 -23.08 28.27 5.81
C TRP A 62 -22.66 28.29 4.34
N MET A 63 -21.85 29.26 3.91
CA MET A 63 -21.34 29.36 2.56
C MET A 63 -20.50 28.11 2.18
N ALA A 64 -19.66 27.62 3.11
CA ALA A 64 -18.86 26.44 2.88
C ALA A 64 -19.71 25.16 2.73
N LEU A 65 -20.78 25.04 3.54
CA LEU A 65 -21.71 23.92 3.46
C LEU A 65 -22.54 23.93 2.18
N ILE A 66 -23.04 25.09 1.74
CA ILE A 66 -23.73 25.25 0.46
C ILE A 66 -22.81 24.85 -0.70
N ASN A 67 -21.60 25.43 -0.77
CA ASN A 67 -20.64 25.07 -1.82
C ASN A 67 -20.28 23.55 -1.84
N LYS A 68 -20.23 22.93 -0.65
CA LYS A 68 -20.01 21.48 -0.54
C LYS A 68 -21.22 20.70 -1.05
N SER A 69 -22.44 21.14 -0.71
CA SER A 69 -23.69 20.54 -1.16
C SER A 69 -23.82 20.61 -2.68
N GLU A 70 -23.61 21.80 -3.28
CA GLU A 70 -23.69 22.03 -4.73
C GLU A 70 -22.69 21.16 -5.53
N ARG A 71 -21.53 20.84 -4.96
CA ARG A 71 -20.52 19.99 -5.59
C ARG A 71 -20.69 18.50 -5.28
N SER A 72 -21.61 18.13 -4.41
CA SER A 72 -21.88 16.75 -4.04
C SER A 72 -22.88 16.13 -5.00
N PHE A 73 -22.63 14.88 -5.42
CA PHE A 73 -23.57 14.12 -6.24
C PHE A 73 -24.96 13.99 -5.61
N LEU A 74 -25.03 13.87 -4.28
CA LEU A 74 -26.28 13.80 -3.51
C LEU A 74 -26.64 15.14 -2.84
N GLY A 75 -26.07 16.24 -3.28
CA GLY A 75 -26.29 17.55 -2.69
C GLY A 75 -27.75 18.03 -2.72
N HIS A 76 -28.52 17.58 -3.72
CA HIS A 76 -29.94 17.86 -3.85
C HIS A 76 -30.82 17.25 -2.74
N LEU A 77 -30.25 16.28 -1.97
CA LEU A 77 -30.94 15.68 -0.81
C LEU A 77 -30.68 16.44 0.50
N ASN A 78 -29.76 17.41 0.50
CA ASN A 78 -29.47 18.21 1.69
C ASN A 78 -30.54 19.30 1.87
N ASP A 79 -31.21 19.31 3.01
CA ASP A 79 -32.14 20.38 3.34
C ASP A 79 -31.36 21.66 3.71
N ILE A 80 -31.77 22.78 3.13
CA ILE A 80 -31.22 24.11 3.43
C ILE A 80 -31.40 24.46 4.93
N TYR A 81 -32.49 23.99 5.53
CA TYR A 81 -32.72 24.18 6.96
C TYR A 81 -31.66 23.46 7.80
N ASP A 82 -31.36 22.20 7.50
CA ASP A 82 -30.32 21.42 8.19
C ASP A 82 -28.94 22.06 8.03
N ILE A 83 -28.66 22.61 6.87
CA ILE A 83 -27.42 23.35 6.61
C ILE A 83 -27.35 24.60 7.49
N SER A 84 -28.46 25.33 7.61
CA SER A 84 -28.53 26.51 8.44
C SER A 84 -28.33 26.19 9.92
N GLU A 85 -29.03 25.18 10.45
CA GLU A 85 -28.85 24.73 11.83
C GLU A 85 -27.42 24.25 12.11
N THR A 86 -26.85 23.49 11.20
CA THR A 86 -25.45 23.03 11.30
C THR A 86 -24.45 24.18 11.31
N ALA A 87 -24.78 25.31 10.64
CA ALA A 87 -23.90 26.49 10.60
C ALA A 87 -23.85 27.25 11.90
N LYS A 88 -24.88 27.14 12.78
CA LYS A 88 -24.97 27.87 14.06
C LYS A 88 -23.94 27.43 15.10
N THR A 89 -23.35 26.25 14.95
CA THR A 89 -22.33 25.73 15.88
C THR A 89 -20.98 25.59 15.22
N VAL A 90 -19.92 25.94 15.94
CA VAL A 90 -18.54 25.83 15.47
C VAL A 90 -17.64 25.25 16.55
N ARG A 91 -16.47 24.76 16.14
CA ARG A 91 -15.37 24.40 17.03
C ARG A 91 -14.20 25.33 16.82
N ASN A 92 -13.37 25.45 17.82
CA ASN A 92 -12.12 26.19 17.69
C ASN A 92 -11.19 25.46 16.72
N VAL A 93 -10.51 26.25 15.88
CA VAL A 93 -9.52 25.68 14.93
C VAL A 93 -8.24 25.38 15.70
N ILE A 94 -7.99 24.11 15.99
CA ILE A 94 -6.79 23.64 16.67
C ILE A 94 -5.67 23.21 15.69
N SER A 95 -6.00 23.02 14.42
CA SER A 95 -5.05 22.65 13.39
C SER A 95 -4.34 23.87 12.81
N ARG A 96 -3.07 23.72 12.46
CA ARG A 96 -2.29 24.74 11.73
C ARG A 96 -2.31 24.45 10.24
N ARG A 97 -2.31 25.49 9.42
CA ARG A 97 -2.12 25.32 7.98
C ARG A 97 -0.77 24.72 7.72
N ASN A 98 -0.75 23.68 6.87
CA ASN A 98 0.51 23.13 6.39
C ASN A 98 1.23 24.18 5.55
N PRO A 99 2.56 24.34 5.70
CA PRO A 99 3.31 25.22 4.81
C PRO A 99 3.11 24.75 3.36
N TYR A 100 2.85 25.73 2.47
CA TYR A 100 2.82 25.45 1.04
C TYR A 100 4.25 25.23 0.59
N VAL A 101 4.57 23.99 0.24
CA VAL A 101 5.89 23.63 -0.31
C VAL A 101 5.67 23.20 -1.75
N ILE A 102 6.30 23.88 -2.68
CA ILE A 102 6.46 23.37 -4.03
C ILE A 102 7.36 22.13 -3.89
N ARG A 103 6.77 20.96 -4.03
CA ARG A 103 7.51 19.70 -4.06
C ARG A 103 8.28 19.64 -5.38
N ASN A 104 9.50 20.14 -5.39
CA ASN A 104 10.39 19.95 -6.51
C ASN A 104 10.70 18.47 -6.64
N GLY A 105 10.09 17.87 -7.67
CA GLY A 105 10.43 16.55 -8.20
C GLY A 105 10.30 15.39 -7.22
N THR A 106 9.35 14.54 -7.47
CA THR A 106 9.37 13.18 -6.95
C THR A 106 10.59 12.50 -7.50
N LYS A 107 11.47 12.00 -6.62
CA LYS A 107 12.68 11.32 -7.08
C LYS A 107 12.33 9.94 -7.60
N ALA A 108 12.52 9.75 -8.90
CA ALA A 108 12.46 8.45 -9.55
C ALA A 108 13.71 7.62 -9.21
N PHE A 109 13.59 6.29 -9.30
CA PHE A 109 14.76 5.43 -9.24
C PHE A 109 15.66 5.73 -10.44
N PRO A 110 17.00 5.85 -10.25
CA PRO A 110 17.92 6.19 -11.33
C PRO A 110 17.85 5.16 -12.47
N GLU A 111 17.53 5.63 -13.66
CA GLU A 111 17.30 4.79 -14.84
C GLU A 111 18.57 4.01 -15.25
N ASP A 112 19.73 4.63 -15.14
CA ASP A 112 21.04 4.03 -15.42
C ASP A 112 21.45 2.93 -14.42
N GLN A 113 20.78 2.84 -13.25
CA GLN A 113 21.14 1.90 -12.20
C GLN A 113 20.20 0.67 -12.13
N ILE A 114 19.04 0.69 -12.79
CA ILE A 114 18.08 -0.41 -12.66
C ILE A 114 18.62 -1.72 -13.22
N GLU A 115 19.30 -1.69 -14.37
CA GLU A 115 19.86 -2.89 -14.97
C GLU A 115 20.92 -3.52 -14.07
N LYS A 116 21.81 -2.69 -13.52
CA LYS A 116 22.83 -3.11 -12.56
C LYS A 116 22.21 -3.71 -11.30
N LEU A 117 21.16 -3.07 -10.74
CA LEU A 117 20.43 -3.61 -9.60
C LEU A 117 19.87 -5.00 -9.87
N LEU A 118 19.22 -5.20 -11.02
CA LEU A 118 18.59 -6.47 -11.37
C LEU A 118 19.62 -7.58 -11.63
N ARG A 119 20.76 -7.25 -12.28
CA ARG A 119 21.79 -8.26 -12.66
C ARG A 119 22.78 -8.56 -11.53
N GLU A 120 23.12 -7.59 -10.70
CA GLU A 120 24.16 -7.73 -9.69
C GLU A 120 23.59 -7.65 -8.26
N GLY A 121 22.66 -6.72 -8.00
CA GLY A 121 22.16 -6.45 -6.66
C GLY A 121 21.43 -7.61 -6.02
N PHE A 122 20.65 -8.35 -6.80
CA PHE A 122 19.92 -9.53 -6.33
C PHE A 122 20.68 -10.84 -6.49
N LYS A 123 21.95 -10.80 -6.91
CA LYS A 123 22.78 -11.98 -7.03
C LYS A 123 23.16 -12.54 -5.66
N LYS A 124 23.00 -13.84 -5.49
CA LYS A 124 23.42 -14.56 -4.29
C LYS A 124 24.83 -15.05 -4.45
N VAL A 125 25.70 -14.74 -3.52
CA VAL A 125 27.09 -15.23 -3.49
C VAL A 125 27.22 -16.23 -2.35
N ARG A 126 27.67 -17.43 -2.65
CA ARG A 126 28.00 -18.45 -1.64
C ARG A 126 29.48 -18.75 -1.72
N LYS A 127 30.21 -18.51 -0.64
CA LYS A 127 31.66 -18.77 -0.60
C LYS A 127 31.93 -20.26 -0.87
N GLY A 128 32.83 -20.50 -1.85
CA GLY A 128 33.35 -21.86 -2.15
C GLY A 128 32.40 -22.78 -2.93
N CYS A 129 31.31 -22.27 -3.50
CA CYS A 129 30.39 -23.07 -4.28
C CYS A 129 29.88 -22.27 -5.49
N GLU A 130 29.99 -22.81 -6.68
CA GLU A 130 29.37 -22.28 -7.88
C GLU A 130 27.86 -22.59 -7.82
N LEU A 131 27.02 -21.58 -7.80
CA LEU A 131 25.56 -21.74 -7.75
C LEU A 131 25.02 -21.92 -9.17
N ASP A 132 24.11 -22.88 -9.33
CA ASP A 132 23.26 -22.96 -10.53
C ASP A 132 22.46 -21.67 -10.73
N ILE A 133 22.13 -21.37 -11.99
CA ILE A 133 21.40 -20.14 -12.37
C ILE A 133 20.12 -19.90 -11.55
N ILE A 134 19.40 -20.99 -11.17
CA ILE A 134 18.19 -20.90 -10.38
C ILE A 134 18.50 -20.42 -8.97
N ASP A 135 19.60 -20.86 -8.36
CA ASP A 135 19.97 -20.51 -6.99
C ASP A 135 20.83 -19.24 -6.92
N SER A 136 21.40 -18.80 -8.05
CA SER A 136 22.32 -17.65 -8.13
C SER A 136 21.63 -16.32 -7.92
N TYR A 137 20.31 -16.24 -8.03
CA TYR A 137 19.56 -14.98 -7.95
C TYR A 137 18.39 -15.07 -6.99
N ASN A 138 17.99 -13.94 -6.48
CA ASN A 138 16.73 -13.78 -5.75
C ASN A 138 15.61 -13.45 -6.74
N TRP A 139 15.18 -14.43 -7.53
CA TRP A 139 14.21 -14.26 -8.61
C TRP A 139 12.86 -13.69 -8.13
N ARG A 140 12.45 -14.01 -6.89
CA ARG A 140 11.25 -13.48 -6.27
C ARG A 140 11.30 -11.94 -6.16
N ASP A 141 12.39 -11.41 -5.58
CA ASP A 141 12.50 -9.97 -5.34
C ASP A 141 12.82 -9.21 -6.63
N ILE A 142 13.47 -9.85 -7.61
CA ILE A 142 13.58 -9.33 -8.98
C ILE A 142 12.19 -9.19 -9.61
N ALA A 143 11.34 -10.23 -9.54
CA ALA A 143 9.98 -10.17 -10.08
C ALA A 143 9.16 -9.03 -9.46
N ILE A 144 9.21 -8.86 -8.14
CA ILE A 144 8.51 -7.77 -7.45
C ILE A 144 9.06 -6.40 -7.89
N THR A 145 10.37 -6.28 -8.06
CA THR A 145 11.01 -5.02 -8.51
C THR A 145 10.60 -4.66 -9.94
N LEU A 146 10.51 -5.65 -10.84
CA LEU A 146 10.02 -5.46 -12.22
C LEU A 146 8.57 -4.97 -12.24
N LEU A 147 7.70 -5.55 -11.40
CA LEU A 147 6.30 -5.13 -11.27
C LEU A 147 6.18 -3.67 -10.80
N MET A 148 7.08 -3.21 -9.93
CA MET A 148 7.08 -1.82 -9.48
C MET A 148 7.69 -0.87 -10.51
N HIS A 149 8.81 -1.24 -11.15
CA HIS A 149 9.59 -0.36 -11.99
C HIS A 149 9.01 -0.27 -13.41
N TYR A 150 8.74 -1.39 -14.02
CA TYR A 150 8.24 -1.46 -15.40
C TYR A 150 6.73 -1.75 -15.51
N GLY A 151 6.09 -2.13 -14.41
CA GLY A 151 4.65 -2.33 -14.31
C GLY A 151 3.92 -1.25 -13.53
N GLY A 152 4.65 -0.28 -12.95
CA GLY A 152 4.09 0.87 -12.26
C GLY A 152 3.32 0.58 -10.97
N LEU A 153 3.46 -0.63 -10.38
CA LEU A 153 2.75 -1.01 -9.17
C LEU A 153 3.29 -0.30 -7.92
N ARG A 154 2.38 -0.01 -6.97
CA ARG A 154 2.81 0.37 -5.62
C ARG A 154 3.39 -0.83 -4.91
N HIS A 155 4.36 -0.61 -4.03
CA HIS A 155 5.06 -1.66 -3.28
C HIS A 155 4.14 -2.72 -2.65
N SER A 156 2.95 -2.35 -2.18
CA SER A 156 2.03 -3.30 -1.54
C SER A 156 1.18 -4.12 -2.54
N GLU A 157 1.01 -3.66 -3.76
CA GLU A 157 0.10 -4.28 -4.75
C GLU A 157 0.59 -5.67 -5.22
N PRO A 158 1.89 -5.92 -5.49
CA PRO A 158 2.39 -7.25 -5.86
C PRO A 158 2.04 -8.35 -4.85
N PHE A 159 1.90 -8.00 -3.57
CA PHE A 159 1.61 -9.00 -2.53
C PHE A 159 0.17 -9.51 -2.53
N HIS A 160 -0.72 -8.90 -3.31
CA HIS A 160 -2.07 -9.40 -3.54
C HIS A 160 -2.16 -10.36 -4.74
N LEU A 161 -1.08 -10.47 -5.54
CA LEU A 161 -0.99 -11.35 -6.69
C LEU A 161 -1.13 -12.82 -6.28
N TRP A 162 -1.92 -13.59 -7.01
CA TRP A 162 -1.97 -15.04 -6.91
C TRP A 162 -1.17 -15.66 -8.06
N ILE A 163 -0.74 -16.90 -7.91
CA ILE A 163 0.09 -17.56 -8.94
C ILE A 163 -0.59 -17.55 -10.31
N GLN A 164 -1.88 -17.83 -10.35
CA GLN A 164 -2.71 -17.90 -11.56
C GLN A 164 -3.04 -16.54 -12.20
N ASP A 165 -2.73 -15.44 -11.53
CA ASP A 165 -2.95 -14.09 -12.07
C ASP A 165 -1.84 -13.66 -13.05
N VAL A 166 -0.79 -14.46 -13.16
CA VAL A 166 0.28 -14.33 -14.15
C VAL A 166 0.05 -15.39 -15.22
N ILE A 167 -0.33 -14.96 -16.39
CA ILE A 167 -0.59 -15.83 -17.53
C ILE A 167 0.29 -15.43 -18.71
N PRO A 168 0.65 -16.37 -19.60
CA PRO A 168 1.24 -16.01 -20.88
C PRO A 168 0.22 -15.22 -21.71
N ASP A 169 0.70 -14.27 -22.51
CA ASP A 169 -0.12 -13.58 -23.48
C ASP A 169 -0.65 -14.59 -24.50
N PRO A 170 -1.94 -14.59 -24.84
CA PRO A 170 -2.52 -15.52 -25.81
C PRO A 170 -1.89 -15.46 -27.21
N ASP A 171 -1.46 -14.26 -27.62
CA ASP A 171 -0.85 -14.02 -28.93
C ASP A 171 0.67 -14.19 -28.91
N ASP A 172 1.30 -14.06 -27.73
CA ASP A 172 2.74 -14.15 -27.54
C ASP A 172 3.09 -14.83 -26.19
N PRO A 173 3.22 -16.16 -26.16
CA PRO A 173 3.41 -16.92 -24.93
C PRO A 173 4.68 -16.60 -24.12
N ASP A 174 5.64 -15.90 -24.68
CA ASP A 174 6.84 -15.46 -23.97
C ASP A 174 6.65 -14.12 -23.26
N MET A 175 5.54 -13.42 -23.53
CA MET A 175 5.16 -12.19 -22.85
C MET A 175 4.22 -12.48 -21.67
N ALA A 176 4.40 -11.77 -20.56
CA ALA A 176 3.53 -11.90 -19.39
C ALA A 176 2.35 -10.94 -19.43
N VAL A 177 1.15 -11.47 -19.26
CA VAL A 177 -0.02 -10.71 -18.84
C VAL A 177 -0.21 -10.91 -17.34
N VAL A 178 -0.23 -9.81 -16.58
CA VAL A 178 -0.38 -9.83 -15.13
C VAL A 178 -1.62 -9.02 -14.74
N ARG A 179 -2.50 -9.63 -13.97
CA ARG A 179 -3.73 -9.02 -13.48
C ARG A 179 -3.71 -8.92 -11.96
N ILE A 180 -3.86 -7.72 -11.42
CA ILE A 180 -3.96 -7.53 -9.97
C ILE A 180 -5.42 -7.35 -9.62
N TYR A 181 -5.99 -8.37 -9.00
CA TYR A 181 -7.39 -8.36 -8.61
C TYR A 181 -7.60 -7.63 -7.28
N HIS A 182 -8.79 -7.03 -7.14
CA HIS A 182 -9.22 -6.49 -5.85
C HIS A 182 -9.14 -7.59 -4.77
N PRO A 183 -8.48 -7.34 -3.62
CA PRO A 183 -8.18 -8.39 -2.64
C PRO A 183 -9.38 -9.16 -2.11
N SER A 184 -10.53 -8.50 -2.01
CA SER A 184 -11.78 -9.08 -1.49
C SER A 184 -12.79 -9.40 -2.59
N GLU A 185 -13.08 -8.42 -3.46
CA GLU A 185 -14.17 -8.48 -4.45
C GLU A 185 -13.72 -9.02 -5.80
N GLY A 186 -12.40 -9.15 -6.02
CA GLY A 186 -11.87 -9.73 -7.24
C GLY A 186 -12.40 -11.14 -7.48
N LYS A 187 -12.60 -11.47 -8.76
CA LYS A 187 -13.11 -12.78 -9.18
C LYS A 187 -12.24 -13.92 -8.65
N ALA A 188 -12.89 -14.90 -8.04
CA ALA A 188 -12.26 -16.13 -7.57
C ALA A 188 -12.11 -17.15 -8.70
N PRO A 189 -11.16 -18.11 -8.57
CA PRO A 189 -11.07 -19.26 -9.47
C PRO A 189 -12.31 -20.16 -9.43
N HIS A 190 -12.67 -20.74 -10.56
CA HIS A 190 -13.80 -21.66 -10.69
C HIS A 190 -13.43 -23.12 -10.35
N ASP A 191 -12.51 -23.35 -9.41
CA ASP A 191 -12.02 -24.67 -9.01
C ASP A 191 -12.56 -25.14 -7.66
N PHE A 192 -13.28 -24.27 -6.93
CA PHE A 192 -13.77 -24.59 -5.59
C PHE A 192 -15.23 -24.15 -5.39
N LYS A 193 -16.03 -25.07 -4.88
CA LYS A 193 -17.44 -24.83 -4.54
C LYS A 193 -17.61 -24.65 -3.03
N ASN A 194 -18.55 -23.82 -2.66
CA ASN A 194 -18.96 -23.67 -1.27
C ASN A 194 -19.51 -25.01 -0.75
N PRO A 195 -18.94 -25.61 0.30
CA PRO A 195 -19.36 -26.90 0.83
C PRO A 195 -20.84 -26.95 1.26
N ASN A 196 -21.37 -25.81 1.69
CA ASN A 196 -22.74 -25.74 2.23
C ASN A 196 -23.81 -25.53 1.14
N THR A 197 -23.46 -24.85 0.04
CA THR A 197 -24.43 -24.47 -1.00
C THR A 197 -24.22 -25.21 -2.32
N GLY A 198 -23.08 -25.86 -2.52
CA GLY A 198 -22.69 -26.52 -3.77
C GLY A 198 -22.39 -25.56 -4.95
N LYS A 199 -22.54 -24.23 -4.76
CA LYS A 199 -22.30 -23.23 -5.78
C LYS A 199 -20.81 -22.83 -5.82
N TYR A 200 -20.33 -22.43 -7.01
CA TYR A 200 -19.00 -21.85 -7.12
C TYR A 200 -18.90 -20.53 -6.34
N ILE A 201 -17.74 -20.31 -5.74
CA ILE A 201 -17.42 -19.08 -5.05
C ILE A 201 -17.02 -18.04 -6.10
N THR A 202 -17.55 -16.84 -6.01
CA THR A 202 -17.36 -15.77 -7.00
C THR A 202 -16.28 -14.77 -6.61
N ASP A 203 -16.08 -14.53 -5.31
CA ASP A 203 -15.17 -13.51 -4.79
C ASP A 203 -13.99 -14.09 -4.01
N ARG A 204 -12.88 -13.35 -4.00
CA ARG A 204 -11.60 -13.77 -3.39
C ARG A 204 -11.66 -13.85 -1.87
N ALA A 205 -12.44 -13.01 -1.21
CA ALA A 205 -12.55 -13.05 0.26
C ALA A 205 -13.20 -14.34 0.72
N SER A 206 -14.34 -14.71 0.11
CA SER A 206 -15.02 -15.96 0.38
C SER A 206 -14.17 -17.18 0.04
N TYR A 207 -13.45 -17.11 -1.09
CA TYR A 207 -12.56 -18.20 -1.52
C TYR A 207 -11.41 -18.42 -0.53
N LEU A 208 -10.73 -17.33 -0.09
CA LEU A 208 -9.68 -17.43 0.91
C LEU A 208 -10.19 -18.00 2.24
N LYS A 209 -11.35 -17.51 2.68
CA LYS A 209 -11.95 -17.95 3.95
C LYS A 209 -12.34 -19.42 3.94
N LEU A 210 -13.06 -19.87 2.89
CA LEU A 210 -13.64 -21.20 2.85
C LEU A 210 -12.64 -22.30 2.47
N LYS A 211 -11.69 -21.99 1.57
CA LYS A 211 -10.70 -22.98 1.11
C LYS A 211 -9.45 -23.02 1.99
N TYR A 212 -9.01 -21.89 2.50
CA TYR A 212 -7.72 -21.77 3.20
C TYR A 212 -7.83 -21.27 4.65
N GLY A 213 -9.01 -20.84 5.13
CA GLY A 213 -9.15 -20.23 6.46
C GLY A 213 -8.42 -18.90 6.61
N LEU A 214 -8.23 -18.16 5.51
CA LEU A 214 -7.45 -16.93 5.45
C LEU A 214 -8.34 -15.72 5.16
N LEU A 215 -7.82 -14.54 5.49
CA LEU A 215 -8.41 -13.26 5.10
C LEU A 215 -7.64 -12.64 3.92
N PRO A 216 -8.27 -11.76 3.13
CA PRO A 216 -7.55 -10.86 2.23
C PRO A 216 -6.46 -10.09 2.97
N ARG A 217 -5.29 -9.90 2.32
CA ARG A 217 -4.11 -9.34 3.01
C ARG A 217 -4.31 -7.91 3.53
N ASN A 218 -5.19 -7.12 2.92
CA ASN A 218 -5.55 -5.77 3.36
C ASN A 218 -6.46 -5.74 4.60
N GLN A 219 -7.05 -6.86 4.98
CA GLN A 219 -7.93 -6.97 6.14
C GLN A 219 -7.20 -7.40 7.43
N TYR A 220 -5.93 -7.80 7.35
CA TYR A 220 -5.12 -8.00 8.56
C TYR A 220 -4.76 -6.65 9.19
N SER A 221 -4.49 -6.63 10.50
CA SER A 221 -3.95 -5.44 11.15
C SER A 221 -2.57 -5.07 10.60
N ALA A 222 -2.22 -3.78 10.61
CA ALA A 222 -0.95 -3.29 10.06
C ALA A 222 0.29 -3.88 10.77
N SER A 223 0.15 -4.35 12.01
CA SER A 223 1.20 -5.05 12.78
C SER A 223 1.37 -6.52 12.38
N ASN A 224 0.42 -7.10 11.66
CA ASN A 224 0.46 -8.50 11.26
C ASN A 224 1.42 -8.69 10.06
N LYS A 225 2.26 -9.72 10.11
CA LYS A 225 3.20 -10.08 9.03
C LYS A 225 2.51 -10.35 7.68
N ARG A 226 1.24 -10.78 7.70
CA ARG A 226 0.42 -11.06 6.51
C ARG A 226 -0.16 -9.81 5.87
N PHE A 227 -0.12 -8.67 6.54
CA PHE A 227 -0.69 -7.42 6.05
C PHE A 227 0.01 -6.95 4.77
N ALA A 228 -0.79 -6.54 3.80
CA ALA A 228 -0.38 -5.75 2.64
C ALA A 228 -1.46 -4.71 2.36
N GLY A 229 -1.07 -3.43 2.30
CA GLY A 229 -2.02 -2.33 2.10
C GLY A 229 -2.63 -2.35 0.69
N TRP A 230 -3.87 -1.88 0.58
CA TRP A 230 -4.57 -1.66 -0.67
C TRP A 230 -5.07 -0.22 -0.73
N LYS A 231 -4.69 0.53 -1.77
CA LYS A 231 -5.02 1.96 -1.90
C LYS A 231 -6.05 2.21 -3.00
N ASN A 232 -6.94 1.28 -3.21
CA ASN A 232 -8.03 1.35 -4.20
C ASN A 232 -7.55 1.96 -5.54
N PRO A 233 -6.64 1.29 -6.27
CA PRO A 233 -6.27 1.72 -7.60
C PRO A 233 -7.49 1.65 -8.52
N ARG A 234 -7.45 2.39 -9.64
CA ARG A 234 -8.45 2.22 -10.70
C ARG A 234 -8.33 0.80 -11.25
N LEU A 235 -9.48 0.13 -11.35
CA LEU A 235 -9.60 -1.19 -11.97
C LEU A 235 -9.97 -1.02 -13.45
N ASP A 236 -9.51 -1.94 -14.29
CA ASP A 236 -9.74 -1.93 -15.74
C ASP A 236 -10.97 -2.77 -16.12
N ASP A 237 -11.34 -3.73 -15.27
CA ASP A 237 -12.45 -4.65 -15.50
C ASP A 237 -13.41 -4.60 -14.31
N GLU A 238 -14.63 -4.14 -14.56
CA GLU A 238 -15.66 -3.95 -13.54
C GLU A 238 -16.28 -5.29 -13.09
N ASP A 239 -16.41 -6.26 -14.01
CA ASP A 239 -17.05 -7.56 -13.74
C ASP A 239 -16.13 -8.50 -12.95
N ASN A 240 -14.85 -8.48 -13.28
CA ASN A 240 -13.85 -9.36 -12.66
C ASN A 240 -13.02 -8.66 -11.59
N MET A 241 -13.14 -7.33 -11.46
CA MET A 241 -12.52 -6.49 -10.43
C MET A 241 -10.99 -6.64 -10.42
N TYR A 242 -10.32 -6.41 -11.55
CA TYR A 242 -8.86 -6.37 -11.65
C TYR A 242 -8.35 -5.15 -12.41
N MET A 243 -7.06 -4.83 -12.22
CA MET A 243 -6.28 -3.95 -13.07
C MET A 243 -5.19 -4.76 -13.79
N ASN A 244 -4.92 -4.42 -15.06
CA ASN A 244 -3.81 -4.98 -15.81
C ASN A 244 -2.50 -4.28 -15.42
N VAL A 245 -1.41 -5.02 -15.47
CA VAL A 245 -0.07 -4.44 -15.45
C VAL A 245 0.31 -4.10 -16.88
N TYR A 246 0.46 -2.81 -17.15
CA TYR A 246 0.92 -2.33 -18.46
C TYR A 246 2.43 -2.18 -18.41
N TRP A 247 3.12 -2.99 -19.20
CA TRP A 247 4.58 -2.97 -19.23
C TRP A 247 5.10 -1.77 -20.03
N PHE A 248 6.00 -1.01 -19.42
CA PHE A 248 6.71 0.07 -20.10
C PHE A 248 8.21 0.03 -19.76
N PRO A 249 9.09 -0.19 -20.77
CA PRO A 249 8.74 -0.55 -22.16
C PRO A 249 8.09 -1.94 -22.25
N LYS A 250 7.42 -2.23 -23.39
CA LYS A 250 6.66 -3.48 -23.61
C LYS A 250 7.53 -4.73 -23.40
N GLU A 251 8.80 -4.64 -23.79
CA GLU A 251 9.80 -5.69 -23.68
C GLU A 251 10.03 -6.17 -22.24
N ALA A 252 9.72 -5.34 -21.25
CA ALA A 252 9.79 -5.74 -19.84
C ALA A 252 8.86 -6.90 -19.49
N GLY A 253 7.77 -7.09 -20.26
CA GLY A 253 6.88 -8.24 -20.13
C GLY A 253 7.56 -9.58 -20.41
N TYR A 254 8.48 -9.64 -21.39
CA TYR A 254 9.29 -10.84 -21.68
C TYR A 254 10.30 -11.12 -20.56
N VAL A 255 10.98 -10.05 -20.10
CA VAL A 255 11.91 -10.15 -18.97
C VAL A 255 11.20 -10.66 -17.73
N PHE A 256 10.00 -10.12 -17.45
CA PHE A 256 9.20 -10.58 -16.33
C PHE A 256 8.79 -12.03 -16.47
N MET A 257 8.32 -12.48 -17.64
CA MET A 257 7.96 -13.87 -17.88
C MET A 257 9.15 -14.82 -17.65
N TYR A 258 10.33 -14.45 -18.13
CA TYR A 258 11.56 -15.22 -17.87
C TYR A 258 11.85 -15.32 -16.37
N VAL A 259 11.85 -14.19 -15.67
CA VAL A 259 12.09 -14.12 -14.22
C VAL A 259 11.03 -14.90 -13.45
N TRP A 260 9.78 -14.81 -13.86
CA TRP A 260 8.66 -15.55 -13.28
C TRP A 260 8.84 -17.05 -13.41
N LYS A 261 9.18 -17.55 -14.60
CA LYS A 261 9.50 -18.97 -14.83
C LYS A 261 10.66 -19.44 -13.92
N LYS A 262 11.72 -18.63 -13.72
CA LYS A 262 12.83 -18.93 -12.79
C LYS A 262 12.38 -18.93 -11.33
N TYR A 263 11.55 -17.99 -10.93
CA TYR A 263 10.97 -17.96 -9.59
C TYR A 263 10.11 -19.20 -9.30
N LEU A 264 9.27 -19.63 -10.24
CA LEU A 264 8.48 -20.86 -10.09
C LEU A 264 9.38 -22.10 -9.97
N GLN A 265 10.47 -22.16 -10.74
CA GLN A 265 11.47 -23.22 -10.61
C GLN A 265 12.13 -23.23 -9.21
N GLN A 266 12.42 -22.05 -8.63
CA GLN A 266 12.88 -21.96 -7.24
C GLN A 266 11.85 -22.48 -6.23
N ARG A 267 10.57 -22.14 -6.40
CA ARG A 267 9.49 -22.66 -5.54
C ARG A 267 9.47 -24.18 -5.52
N ILE A 268 9.54 -24.81 -6.70
CA ILE A 268 9.56 -26.25 -6.84
C ILE A 268 10.83 -26.84 -6.20
N ARG A 269 12.00 -26.28 -6.52
CA ARG A 269 13.30 -26.75 -6.01
C ARG A 269 13.39 -26.71 -4.48
N TYR A 270 12.82 -25.67 -3.86
CA TYR A 270 12.81 -25.50 -2.39
C TYR A 270 11.68 -26.28 -1.71
N GLY A 271 10.86 -27.00 -2.47
CA GLY A 271 9.78 -27.84 -1.91
C GLY A 271 8.64 -27.01 -1.29
N VAL A 272 8.38 -25.83 -1.84
CA VAL A 272 7.26 -24.99 -1.39
C VAL A 272 5.94 -25.71 -1.64
N LYS A 273 5.14 -25.86 -0.57
CA LYS A 273 3.78 -26.41 -0.66
C LYS A 273 2.77 -25.28 -0.87
N ASP A 274 1.81 -25.48 -1.76
CA ASP A 274 0.76 -24.49 -2.06
C ASP A 274 -0.36 -24.53 -0.99
N THR A 275 -0.05 -23.98 0.18
CA THR A 275 -0.99 -23.86 1.31
C THR A 275 -1.90 -22.61 1.21
N HIS A 276 -1.69 -21.78 0.23
CA HIS A 276 -2.46 -20.58 -0.07
C HIS A 276 -2.17 -20.12 -1.53
N PRO A 277 -3.03 -19.31 -2.15
CA PRO A 277 -2.88 -18.97 -3.58
C PRO A 277 -1.86 -17.85 -3.85
N PHE A 278 -1.40 -17.12 -2.82
CA PHE A 278 -0.52 -15.96 -3.01
C PHE A 278 0.79 -16.32 -3.70
N ALA A 279 1.15 -15.49 -4.68
CA ALA A 279 2.29 -15.72 -5.55
C ALA A 279 3.63 -15.69 -4.80
N PHE A 280 3.87 -14.67 -4.00
CA PHE A 280 5.15 -14.46 -3.34
C PHE A 280 5.19 -15.06 -1.94
N VAL A 281 6.14 -15.98 -1.73
CA VAL A 281 6.30 -16.77 -0.51
C VAL A 281 7.67 -16.59 0.13
N SER A 282 7.76 -16.91 1.41
CA SER A 282 9.01 -16.97 2.14
C SER A 282 9.84 -18.20 1.72
N PHE A 283 11.14 -18.01 1.59
CA PHE A 283 12.12 -19.09 1.44
C PHE A 283 12.98 -19.30 2.72
N ASP A 284 12.64 -18.63 3.81
CA ASP A 284 13.23 -18.91 5.12
C ASP A 284 12.80 -20.32 5.55
N THR A 285 13.74 -21.16 5.99
CA THR A 285 13.47 -22.55 6.35
C THR A 285 12.41 -22.71 7.44
N ARG A 286 12.29 -21.72 8.36
CA ARG A 286 11.28 -21.71 9.44
C ARG A 286 9.89 -21.33 8.95
N TYR A 287 9.79 -20.63 7.81
CA TYR A 287 8.57 -20.06 7.25
C TYR A 287 8.40 -20.41 5.78
N LEU A 288 9.01 -21.51 5.35
CA LEU A 288 9.01 -21.93 3.95
C LEU A 288 7.58 -22.07 3.43
N GLY A 289 7.29 -21.34 2.36
CA GLY A 289 5.98 -21.37 1.71
C GLY A 289 4.92 -20.50 2.37
N GLU A 290 5.18 -19.83 3.50
CA GLU A 290 4.27 -18.84 4.05
C GLU A 290 4.21 -17.56 3.20
N MET A 291 3.12 -16.80 3.33
CA MET A 291 2.99 -15.50 2.67
C MET A 291 4.17 -14.60 3.00
N MET A 292 4.86 -14.10 1.98
CA MET A 292 5.99 -13.19 2.16
C MET A 292 5.52 -11.87 2.80
N PRO A 293 6.12 -11.43 3.93
CA PRO A 293 5.88 -10.09 4.45
C PRO A 293 6.44 -9.01 3.51
N ALA A 294 5.70 -7.91 3.34
CA ALA A 294 6.17 -6.80 2.50
C ALA A 294 7.51 -6.21 2.98
N ARG A 295 7.75 -6.21 4.30
CA ARG A 295 9.01 -5.77 4.91
C ARG A 295 10.21 -6.59 4.42
N THR A 296 10.05 -7.90 4.23
CA THR A 296 11.14 -8.79 3.75
C THR A 296 11.63 -8.37 2.37
N GLN A 297 10.72 -7.95 1.47
CA GLN A 297 11.10 -7.42 0.17
C GLN A 297 11.84 -6.08 0.30
N THR A 298 11.36 -5.19 1.19
CA THR A 298 12.05 -3.92 1.43
C THR A 298 13.49 -4.14 1.92
N GLU A 299 13.70 -5.07 2.84
CA GLU A 299 15.03 -5.41 3.34
C GLU A 299 15.92 -6.03 2.24
N ALA A 300 15.36 -6.91 1.40
CA ALA A 300 16.07 -7.51 0.28
C ALA A 300 16.46 -6.46 -0.79
N HIS A 301 15.54 -5.55 -1.12
CA HIS A 301 15.77 -4.46 -2.04
C HIS A 301 16.86 -3.50 -1.54
N ASN A 302 16.80 -3.10 -0.26
CA ASN A 302 17.79 -2.21 0.33
C ASN A 302 19.19 -2.83 0.27
N LYS A 303 19.32 -4.11 0.66
CA LYS A 303 20.58 -4.85 0.54
C LYS A 303 21.08 -4.94 -0.91
N ALA A 304 20.17 -5.13 -1.86
CA ALA A 304 20.51 -5.17 -3.28
C ALA A 304 21.04 -3.81 -3.76
N CYS A 305 20.41 -2.69 -3.35
CA CYS A 305 20.90 -1.35 -3.65
C CYS A 305 22.29 -1.10 -3.05
N GLU A 306 22.47 -1.43 -1.78
CA GLU A 306 23.76 -1.28 -1.08
C GLU A 306 24.86 -2.11 -1.73
N SER A 307 24.55 -3.35 -2.19
CA SER A 307 25.55 -4.22 -2.83
C SER A 307 26.06 -3.69 -4.17
N VAL A 308 25.30 -2.84 -4.86
CA VAL A 308 25.71 -2.18 -6.10
C VAL A 308 26.23 -0.74 -5.88
N GLY A 309 26.41 -0.35 -4.61
CA GLY A 309 26.96 0.94 -4.23
C GLY A 309 25.95 2.09 -4.19
N LEU A 310 24.64 1.80 -4.15
CA LEU A 310 23.59 2.81 -4.05
C LEU A 310 23.23 3.08 -2.59
N GLU A 311 23.25 4.34 -2.19
CA GLU A 311 22.70 4.76 -0.90
C GLU A 311 21.18 4.71 -0.95
N VAL A 312 20.56 4.01 0.00
CA VAL A 312 19.10 3.87 0.08
C VAL A 312 18.49 5.09 0.76
N SER A 313 17.92 5.99 -0.03
CA SER A 313 17.24 7.17 0.49
C SER A 313 16.08 7.63 -0.40
N LYS A 314 15.11 8.30 0.21
CA LYS A 314 14.03 8.96 -0.54
C LYS A 314 14.57 10.13 -1.37
N PHE A 315 15.66 10.73 -0.94
CA PHE A 315 16.28 11.85 -1.63
C PHE A 315 16.90 11.40 -2.96
N ASN A 316 17.53 10.24 -2.98
CA ASN A 316 18.14 9.65 -4.18
C ASN A 316 17.15 8.85 -5.04
N GLY A 317 15.89 8.69 -4.60
CA GLY A 317 14.91 7.87 -5.31
C GLY A 317 15.13 6.35 -5.19
N THR A 318 16.11 5.91 -4.44
CA THR A 318 16.57 4.51 -4.33
C THR A 318 15.75 3.65 -3.36
N THR A 319 14.55 4.06 -3.02
CA THR A 319 13.60 3.25 -2.25
C THR A 319 12.60 2.57 -3.18
N ASN A 320 11.87 1.56 -2.69
CA ASN A 320 10.81 0.88 -3.45
C ASN A 320 9.83 1.86 -4.12
N HIS A 321 9.55 3.00 -3.48
CA HIS A 321 8.64 4.00 -4.05
C HIS A 321 9.22 4.71 -5.27
N GLY A 322 10.55 4.83 -5.35
CA GLY A 322 11.24 5.42 -6.48
C GLY A 322 11.01 4.66 -7.80
N HIS A 323 10.87 3.33 -7.74
CA HIS A 323 10.56 2.53 -8.93
C HIS A 323 9.25 2.93 -9.59
N ARG A 324 8.18 3.13 -8.80
CA ARG A 324 6.91 3.60 -9.33
C ARG A 324 7.00 5.01 -9.92
N HIS A 325 7.86 5.87 -9.37
CA HIS A 325 8.08 7.20 -9.92
C HIS A 325 8.92 7.18 -11.19
N ALA A 326 9.71 6.14 -11.43
CA ALA A 326 10.41 5.95 -12.70
C ALA A 326 9.44 5.51 -13.82
N TYR A 327 8.36 4.84 -13.47
CA TYR A 327 7.32 4.41 -14.43
C TYR A 327 6.45 5.59 -14.92
N GLY A 328 6.13 6.59 -14.07
CA GLY A 328 5.23 7.73 -14.38
C GLY A 328 5.98 8.98 -14.67
#